data_729e8d5354c23276467f3cf453823217
#
_entry.id   729e8d5354c23276467f3cf453823217
#
_cell.length_a   1.000
_cell.length_b   1.000
_cell.length_c   1.000
_cell.angle_alpha   90.00
_cell.angle_beta   90.00
_cell.angle_gamma   90.00
#
_symmetry.space_group_name_H-M   'P 1'
#
loop_
_entity.id
_entity.type
_entity.pdbx_description
1 polymer ?
#
loop_
_entity_poly.entity_id
_entity_poly.type
_entity_poly.pdbx_seq_one_letter_code
_entity_poly.pdbx_strand_id
1 'polypeptide(L)'
;ENIYYKGFIFIGLINVKNEPYVIEYNVRMGDPETQVVLSRLKNDFVDVLTCCENQTLDKIDFHFDMKTYTNVVLASGGYPEKYEKGKRITGLDNVSESTIFHAGTIKKDNNIYTNGGRVLSIVSSAPKMKEALRKSYNTISKIDFEGKTFRKDIGFDL
;
A
#
# COMPACT_ATOMS: atom_id res chain seq x y z
N GLU A 1 -10.76 2.82 31.45
CA GLU A 1 -10.00 1.60 31.22
C GLU A 1 -8.51 1.97 31.09
N ASN A 2 -7.65 1.33 31.88
CA ASN A 2 -6.20 1.52 31.81
C ASN A 2 -5.63 0.58 30.73
N ILE A 3 -5.74 0.98 29.46
CA ILE A 3 -5.18 0.24 28.32
C ILE A 3 -3.79 0.80 28.05
N TYR A 4 -2.77 -0.03 28.27
CA TYR A 4 -1.40 0.29 27.86
C TYR A 4 -1.18 -0.21 26.44
N TYR A 5 -0.81 0.69 25.51
CA TYR A 5 -0.55 0.36 24.13
C TYR A 5 0.69 1.08 23.60
N LYS A 6 1.55 0.35 22.89
CA LYS A 6 2.65 0.87 22.08
C LYS A 6 2.52 0.34 20.66
N GLY A 7 2.69 1.18 19.66
CA GLY A 7 2.61 0.77 18.26
C GLY A 7 1.96 1.83 17.37
N PHE A 8 1.36 1.39 16.28
CA PHE A 8 0.73 2.25 15.29
C PHE A 8 -0.77 2.37 15.54
N ILE A 9 -1.27 3.58 15.43
CA ILE A 9 -2.72 3.84 15.38
C ILE A 9 -2.99 4.49 14.02
N PHE A 10 -3.86 3.86 13.23
CA PHE A 10 -4.42 4.44 12.02
C PHE A 10 -5.79 5.03 12.33
N ILE A 11 -6.02 6.25 11.86
CA ILE A 11 -7.30 6.95 12.02
C ILE A 11 -7.84 7.23 10.63
N GLY A 12 -8.92 6.56 10.24
CA GLY A 12 -9.66 6.83 9.00
C GLY A 12 -10.52 8.07 9.17
N LEU A 13 -10.30 9.08 8.32
CA LEU A 13 -11.05 10.34 8.37
C LEU A 13 -11.80 10.56 7.05
N ILE A 14 -12.96 11.20 7.13
CA ILE A 14 -13.67 11.77 5.99
C ILE A 14 -13.87 13.28 6.21
N ASN A 15 -13.62 14.06 5.16
CA ASN A 15 -13.90 15.49 5.19
C ASN A 15 -15.35 15.74 4.75
N VAL A 16 -16.15 16.33 5.64
CA VAL A 16 -17.53 16.74 5.35
C VAL A 16 -17.64 18.24 5.60
N LYS A 17 -17.79 19.02 4.55
CA LYS A 17 -17.89 20.51 4.61
C LYS A 17 -16.72 21.16 5.37
N ASN A 18 -15.50 20.72 5.12
CA ASN A 18 -14.25 21.12 5.77
C ASN A 18 -14.11 20.72 7.24
N GLU A 19 -14.96 19.86 7.75
CA GLU A 19 -14.85 19.28 9.09
C GLU A 19 -14.42 17.81 9.00
N PRO A 20 -13.40 17.38 9.75
CA PRO A 20 -12.95 16.00 9.76
C PRO A 20 -13.85 15.14 10.66
N TYR A 21 -14.39 14.07 10.11
CA TYR A 21 -15.14 13.06 10.86
C TYR A 21 -14.37 11.74 10.86
N VAL A 22 -14.33 11.08 12.01
CA VAL A 22 -13.68 9.78 12.16
C VAL A 22 -14.60 8.69 11.60
N ILE A 23 -14.06 7.86 10.69
CA ILE A 23 -14.72 6.67 10.18
C ILE A 23 -14.37 5.46 11.03
N GLU A 24 -13.05 5.27 11.29
CA GLU A 24 -12.55 4.10 12.03
C GLU A 24 -11.23 4.37 12.73
N TYR A 25 -10.96 3.55 13.76
CA TYR A 25 -9.65 3.41 14.38
C TYR A 25 -9.12 2.00 14.16
N ASN A 26 -7.83 1.88 13.82
CA ASN A 26 -7.15 0.60 13.74
C ASN A 26 -5.87 0.63 14.57
N VAL A 27 -5.63 -0.39 15.38
CA VAL A 27 -4.41 -0.54 16.20
C VAL A 27 -3.28 -1.20 15.39
N ARG A 28 -3.10 -0.74 14.17
CA ARG A 28 -2.08 -1.16 13.20
C ARG A 28 -2.00 -0.11 12.11
N MET A 29 -1.00 -0.20 11.26
CA MET A 29 -0.93 0.65 10.07
C MET A 29 -2.10 0.37 9.12
N GLY A 30 -2.48 1.36 8.32
CA GLY A 30 -3.52 1.22 7.30
C GLY A 30 -3.15 0.20 6.21
N ASP A 31 -4.15 -0.40 5.62
CA ASP A 31 -4.02 -1.29 4.48
C ASP A 31 -5.05 -0.86 3.42
N PRO A 32 -4.63 -0.24 2.31
CA PRO A 32 -3.31 -0.37 1.65
C PRO A 32 -2.34 0.83 1.85
N GLU A 33 -2.42 1.60 2.92
CA GLU A 33 -1.61 2.81 3.14
C GLU A 33 -0.16 2.52 3.57
N THR A 34 0.08 1.41 4.27
CA THR A 34 1.39 1.01 4.81
C THR A 34 2.48 1.03 3.74
N GLN A 35 2.20 0.52 2.55
CA GLN A 35 3.16 0.43 1.46
C GLN A 35 3.65 1.80 0.99
N VAL A 36 2.77 2.81 1.01
CA VAL A 36 3.12 4.19 0.66
C VAL A 36 3.91 4.86 1.80
N VAL A 37 3.40 4.74 3.03
CA VAL A 37 3.99 5.40 4.21
C VAL A 37 5.42 4.92 4.44
N LEU A 38 5.62 3.60 4.51
CA LEU A 38 6.96 3.03 4.76
C LEU A 38 7.92 3.24 3.59
N SER A 39 7.42 3.26 2.34
CA SER A 39 8.28 3.57 1.18
C SER A 39 8.80 5.00 1.17
N ARG A 40 8.11 5.93 1.84
CA ARG A 40 8.56 7.32 1.99
C ARG A 40 9.52 7.54 3.16
N LEU A 41 9.46 6.69 4.18
CA LEU A 41 10.31 6.81 5.35
C LEU A 41 11.78 6.56 4.98
N LYS A 42 12.68 7.47 5.38
CA LYS A 42 14.13 7.38 5.15
C LYS A 42 14.90 6.90 6.38
N ASN A 43 14.30 7.01 7.56
CA ASN A 43 14.87 6.47 8.77
C ASN A 43 14.93 4.94 8.71
N ASP A 44 15.89 4.34 9.40
CA ASP A 44 15.84 2.90 9.66
C ASP A 44 14.59 2.57 10.45
N PHE A 45 13.79 1.63 9.93
CA PHE A 45 12.50 1.31 10.55
C PHE A 45 12.66 0.58 11.89
N VAL A 46 13.75 -0.15 12.07
CA VAL A 46 14.07 -0.81 13.36
C VAL A 46 14.39 0.24 14.42
N ASP A 47 15.10 1.31 14.05
CA ASP A 47 15.38 2.42 14.98
C ASP A 47 14.08 3.11 15.41
N VAL A 48 13.13 3.33 14.46
CA VAL A 48 11.81 3.89 14.79
C VAL A 48 11.05 2.99 15.76
N LEU A 49 11.06 1.68 15.55
CA LEU A 49 10.40 0.72 16.45
C LEU A 49 11.08 0.70 17.82
N THR A 50 12.40 0.77 17.86
CA THR A 50 13.18 0.83 19.11
C THR A 50 12.86 2.09 19.90
N CYS A 51 12.77 3.25 19.23
CA CYS A 51 12.36 4.50 19.86
C CYS A 51 10.92 4.44 20.38
N CYS A 52 10.02 3.77 19.64
CA CYS A 52 8.64 3.55 20.09
C CYS A 52 8.61 2.72 21.38
N GLU A 53 9.36 1.61 21.42
CA GLU A 53 9.44 0.75 22.61
C GLU A 53 10.02 1.51 23.82
N ASN A 54 11.08 2.29 23.62
CA ASN A 54 11.76 3.04 24.66
C ASN A 54 11.07 4.37 25.03
N GLN A 55 9.95 4.71 24.39
CA GLN A 55 9.24 5.99 24.59
C GLN A 55 10.14 7.22 24.33
N THR A 56 10.94 7.16 23.28
CA THR A 56 11.88 8.21 22.87
C THR A 56 11.64 8.71 21.44
N LEU A 57 10.42 8.56 20.93
CA LEU A 57 10.05 9.03 19.57
C LEU A 57 10.19 10.55 19.41
N ASP A 58 10.10 11.30 20.51
CA ASP A 58 10.34 12.75 20.55
C ASP A 58 11.80 13.14 20.27
N LYS A 59 12.74 12.19 20.34
CA LYS A 59 14.17 12.38 20.08
C LYS A 59 14.61 12.00 18.67
N ILE A 60 13.72 11.33 17.90
CA ILE A 60 14.04 10.95 16.54
C ILE A 60 13.65 12.06 15.55
N ASP A 61 14.57 12.43 14.68
CA ASP A 61 14.26 13.31 13.56
C ASP A 61 13.76 12.48 12.38
N PHE A 62 12.48 12.65 12.06
CA PHE A 62 11.84 11.88 10.98
C PHE A 62 12.15 12.49 9.63
N HIS A 63 12.74 11.69 8.75
CA HIS A 63 13.04 12.05 7.38
C HIS A 63 12.15 11.30 6.39
N PHE A 64 11.48 12.04 5.51
CA PHE A 64 10.63 11.48 4.47
C PHE A 64 11.11 11.91 3.08
N ASP A 65 10.99 11.01 2.10
CA ASP A 65 11.16 11.39 0.70
C ASP A 65 10.11 12.44 0.32
N MET A 66 10.58 13.53 -0.30
CA MET A 66 9.73 14.68 -0.70
C MET A 66 8.88 14.38 -1.95
N LYS A 67 9.11 13.25 -2.62
CA LYS A 67 8.31 12.83 -3.77
C LYS A 67 6.89 12.45 -3.35
N THR A 68 5.98 12.53 -4.31
CA THR A 68 4.65 11.94 -4.19
C THR A 68 4.75 10.44 -4.44
N TYR A 69 4.13 9.66 -3.57
CA TYR A 69 4.00 8.21 -3.71
C TYR A 69 2.54 7.85 -3.96
N THR A 70 2.33 6.90 -4.85
CA THR A 70 1.01 6.36 -5.18
C THR A 70 1.01 4.85 -5.02
N ASN A 71 -0.11 4.28 -4.58
CA ASN A 71 -0.33 2.84 -4.52
C ASN A 71 -1.59 2.49 -5.31
N VAL A 72 -1.48 1.59 -6.26
CA VAL A 72 -2.61 1.02 -6.99
C VAL A 72 -2.68 -0.46 -6.68
N VAL A 73 -3.78 -0.90 -6.09
CA VAL A 73 -3.99 -2.30 -5.72
C VAL A 73 -4.58 -3.07 -6.89
N LEU A 74 -3.96 -4.20 -7.22
CA LEU A 74 -4.53 -5.21 -8.14
C LEU A 74 -5.32 -6.22 -7.33
N ALA A 75 -6.56 -6.43 -7.70
CA ALA A 75 -7.49 -7.33 -7.02
C ALA A 75 -7.96 -8.46 -7.95
N SER A 76 -8.38 -9.56 -7.33
CA SER A 76 -9.08 -10.65 -8.02
C SER A 76 -10.46 -10.21 -8.46
N GLY A 77 -10.88 -10.60 -9.65
CA GLY A 77 -12.23 -10.30 -10.15
C GLY A 77 -13.31 -10.82 -9.22
N GLY A 78 -14.29 -9.96 -8.92
CA GLY A 78 -15.36 -10.22 -7.96
C GLY A 78 -15.08 -9.72 -6.53
N TYR A 79 -13.82 -9.41 -6.17
CA TYR A 79 -13.53 -8.81 -4.87
C TYR A 79 -14.25 -7.44 -4.71
N PRO A 80 -14.88 -7.10 -3.54
CA PRO A 80 -14.76 -7.77 -2.23
C PRO A 80 -15.70 -8.96 -1.99
N GLU A 81 -16.56 -9.30 -2.94
CA GLU A 81 -17.46 -10.43 -2.83
C GLU A 81 -16.77 -11.76 -3.17
N LYS A 82 -17.44 -12.67 -3.89
CA LYS A 82 -16.86 -13.96 -4.27
C LYS A 82 -15.82 -13.78 -5.37
N TYR A 83 -14.63 -14.31 -5.15
CA TYR A 83 -13.53 -14.32 -6.11
C TYR A 83 -12.83 -15.67 -6.15
N GLU A 84 -12.22 -15.97 -7.29
CA GLU A 84 -11.42 -17.18 -7.49
C GLU A 84 -9.95 -16.90 -7.13
N LYS A 85 -9.28 -17.97 -6.67
CA LYS A 85 -7.84 -18.00 -6.37
C LYS A 85 -7.12 -18.92 -7.36
N GLY A 86 -5.78 -18.96 -7.29
CA GLY A 86 -4.97 -19.88 -8.09
C GLY A 86 -4.74 -19.44 -9.52
N LYS A 87 -5.04 -18.18 -9.88
CA LYS A 87 -4.73 -17.65 -11.20
C LYS A 87 -3.24 -17.30 -11.28
N ARG A 88 -2.54 -17.78 -12.32
CA ARG A 88 -1.11 -17.51 -12.50
C ARG A 88 -0.88 -16.03 -12.79
N ILE A 89 0.09 -15.43 -12.09
CA ILE A 89 0.51 -14.05 -12.28
C ILE A 89 1.76 -14.05 -13.17
N THR A 90 1.74 -13.22 -14.21
CA THR A 90 2.84 -13.08 -15.18
C THR A 90 3.31 -11.63 -15.24
N GLY A 91 4.51 -11.39 -15.83
CA GLY A 91 5.04 -10.05 -16.08
C GLY A 91 5.71 -9.37 -14.89
N LEU A 92 5.86 -10.04 -13.75
CA LEU A 92 6.49 -9.47 -12.55
C LEU A 92 7.97 -9.11 -12.76
N ASP A 93 8.69 -9.87 -13.57
CA ASP A 93 10.12 -9.67 -13.84
C ASP A 93 10.41 -8.47 -14.77
N ASN A 94 9.40 -7.93 -15.43
CA ASN A 94 9.51 -6.85 -16.42
C ASN A 94 9.31 -5.46 -15.83
N VAL A 95 9.41 -5.32 -14.50
CA VAL A 95 9.10 -4.08 -13.78
C VAL A 95 10.35 -3.41 -13.25
N SER A 96 10.55 -2.13 -13.59
CA SER A 96 11.70 -1.32 -13.17
C SER A 96 11.32 0.05 -12.55
N GLU A 97 10.10 0.55 -12.80
CA GLU A 97 9.71 1.91 -12.41
C GLU A 97 8.89 1.96 -11.12
N SER A 98 8.51 0.80 -10.58
CA SER A 98 7.63 0.67 -9.41
C SER A 98 8.12 -0.44 -8.49
N THR A 99 7.77 -0.33 -7.22
CA THR A 99 7.92 -1.44 -6.27
C THR A 99 6.61 -2.25 -6.25
N ILE A 100 6.74 -3.57 -6.35
CA ILE A 100 5.60 -4.50 -6.24
C ILE A 100 5.61 -5.13 -4.86
N PHE A 101 4.55 -4.92 -4.10
CA PHE A 101 4.33 -5.62 -2.83
C PHE A 101 3.34 -6.75 -3.05
N HIS A 102 3.72 -7.95 -2.62
CA HIS A 102 2.86 -9.12 -2.61
C HIS A 102 1.90 -9.05 -1.41
N ALA A 103 0.60 -9.27 -1.68
CA ALA A 103 -0.44 -9.41 -0.67
C ALA A 103 -1.05 -10.82 -0.76
N GLY A 104 -2.20 -10.96 -1.38
CA GLY A 104 -2.84 -12.25 -1.60
C GLY A 104 -2.20 -13.07 -2.72
N THR A 105 -0.96 -13.46 -2.55
CA THR A 105 -0.21 -14.29 -3.50
C THR A 105 0.38 -15.53 -2.85
N ILE A 106 0.66 -16.56 -3.64
CA ILE A 106 1.38 -17.76 -3.21
C ILE A 106 2.37 -18.19 -4.31
N LYS A 107 3.55 -18.62 -3.91
CA LYS A 107 4.56 -19.21 -4.82
C LYS A 107 4.39 -20.73 -4.86
N LYS A 108 4.30 -21.30 -6.06
CA LYS A 108 4.31 -22.74 -6.31
C LYS A 108 5.13 -23.03 -7.56
N ASP A 109 6.05 -23.99 -7.49
CA ASP A 109 6.88 -24.42 -8.60
C ASP A 109 7.48 -23.27 -9.43
N ASN A 110 8.12 -22.31 -8.74
CA ASN A 110 8.69 -21.09 -9.32
C ASN A 110 7.71 -20.11 -9.99
N ASN A 111 6.40 -20.38 -9.93
CA ASN A 111 5.36 -19.45 -10.40
C ASN A 111 4.64 -18.79 -9.23
N ILE A 112 4.11 -17.59 -9.48
CA ILE A 112 3.28 -16.86 -8.53
C ILE A 112 1.82 -16.96 -8.95
N TYR A 113 0.94 -17.18 -7.98
CA TYR A 113 -0.50 -17.31 -8.19
C TYR A 113 -1.28 -16.41 -7.24
N THR A 114 -2.49 -16.02 -7.62
CA THR A 114 -3.42 -15.31 -6.74
C THR A 114 -3.88 -16.23 -5.60
N ASN A 115 -3.93 -15.69 -4.36
CA ASN A 115 -4.38 -16.41 -3.17
C ASN A 115 -5.23 -15.53 -2.22
N GLY A 116 -5.70 -14.40 -2.70
CA GLY A 116 -6.51 -13.45 -1.93
C GLY A 116 -7.28 -12.49 -2.83
N GLY A 117 -8.12 -11.66 -2.22
CA GLY A 117 -8.89 -10.63 -2.92
C GLY A 117 -8.00 -9.49 -3.40
N ARG A 118 -7.24 -8.86 -2.49
CA ARG A 118 -6.17 -7.93 -2.86
C ARG A 118 -4.90 -8.74 -3.11
N VAL A 119 -4.36 -8.64 -4.33
CA VAL A 119 -3.33 -9.55 -4.85
C VAL A 119 -1.96 -8.91 -4.79
N LEU A 120 -1.81 -7.72 -5.39
CA LEU A 120 -0.56 -6.96 -5.46
C LEU A 120 -0.84 -5.48 -5.17
N SER A 121 0.15 -4.79 -4.59
CA SER A 121 0.19 -3.33 -4.48
C SER A 121 1.32 -2.79 -5.34
N ILE A 122 1.00 -1.87 -6.25
CA ILE A 122 1.96 -1.25 -7.16
C ILE A 122 2.26 0.16 -6.67
N VAL A 123 3.42 0.32 -6.05
CA VAL A 123 3.86 1.59 -5.48
C VAL A 123 4.86 2.27 -6.41
N SER A 124 4.58 3.51 -6.77
CA SER A 124 5.45 4.34 -7.60
C SER A 124 5.67 5.71 -6.97
N SER A 125 6.79 6.33 -7.30
CA SER A 125 7.09 7.68 -6.85
C SER A 125 7.55 8.59 -7.97
N ALA A 126 7.21 9.87 -7.86
CA ALA A 126 7.65 10.94 -8.76
C ALA A 126 7.49 12.31 -8.07
N PRO A 127 8.08 13.40 -8.62
CA PRO A 127 7.86 14.75 -8.10
C PRO A 127 6.37 15.17 -8.10
N LYS A 128 5.59 14.68 -9.06
CA LYS A 128 4.15 14.98 -9.20
C LYS A 128 3.32 13.70 -9.18
N MET A 129 2.13 13.76 -8.60
CA MET A 129 1.20 12.65 -8.50
C MET A 129 0.85 12.03 -9.87
N LYS A 130 0.57 12.87 -10.87
CA LYS A 130 0.26 12.41 -12.24
C LYS A 130 1.37 11.55 -12.84
N GLU A 131 2.63 11.87 -12.56
CA GLU A 131 3.79 11.10 -13.02
C GLU A 131 3.93 9.78 -12.25
N ALA A 132 3.71 9.81 -10.93
CA ALA A 132 3.73 8.59 -10.10
C ALA A 132 2.63 7.62 -10.54
N LEU A 133 1.40 8.11 -10.75
CA LEU A 133 0.29 7.30 -11.27
C LEU A 133 0.59 6.73 -12.66
N ARG A 134 1.15 7.54 -13.58
CA ARG A 134 1.56 7.03 -14.90
C ARG A 134 2.51 5.85 -14.81
N LYS A 135 3.51 5.91 -13.91
CA LYS A 135 4.43 4.79 -13.65
C LYS A 135 3.71 3.57 -13.12
N SER A 136 2.78 3.76 -12.14
CA SER A 136 1.99 2.66 -11.61
C SER A 136 1.17 1.98 -12.71
N TYR A 137 0.45 2.73 -13.52
CA TYR A 137 -0.37 2.15 -14.61
C TYR A 137 0.47 1.53 -15.73
N ASN A 138 1.64 2.08 -16.06
CA ASN A 138 2.59 1.45 -16.99
C ASN A 138 3.10 0.11 -16.45
N THR A 139 3.34 0.01 -15.14
CA THR A 139 3.70 -1.25 -14.49
C THR A 139 2.55 -2.25 -14.53
N ILE A 140 1.34 -1.80 -14.22
CA ILE A 140 0.12 -2.63 -14.22
C ILE A 140 -0.17 -3.21 -15.61
N SER A 141 0.12 -2.48 -16.68
CA SER A 141 -0.07 -2.98 -18.06
C SER A 141 0.84 -4.16 -18.43
N LYS A 142 1.95 -4.34 -17.71
CA LYS A 142 2.89 -5.46 -17.92
C LYS A 142 2.57 -6.70 -17.10
N ILE A 143 1.79 -6.54 -16.02
CA ILE A 143 1.43 -7.62 -15.10
C ILE A 143 0.06 -8.14 -15.50
N ASP A 144 -0.10 -9.44 -15.61
CA ASP A 144 -1.38 -10.03 -15.93
C ASP A 144 -1.71 -11.28 -15.12
N PHE A 145 -2.99 -11.44 -14.85
CA PHE A 145 -3.64 -12.65 -14.34
C PHE A 145 -5.14 -12.61 -14.66
N GLU A 146 -5.74 -13.75 -14.82
CA GLU A 146 -7.18 -13.89 -15.15
C GLU A 146 -8.05 -13.21 -14.10
N GLY A 147 -8.97 -12.36 -14.55
CA GLY A 147 -9.86 -11.60 -13.67
C GLY A 147 -9.21 -10.42 -12.96
N LYS A 148 -8.04 -9.96 -13.41
CA LYS A 148 -7.37 -8.78 -12.84
C LYS A 148 -8.27 -7.54 -12.87
N THR A 149 -8.46 -6.92 -11.71
CA THR A 149 -9.17 -5.64 -11.56
C THR A 149 -8.35 -4.63 -10.78
N PHE A 150 -8.54 -3.36 -11.04
CA PHE A 150 -7.94 -2.25 -10.29
C PHE A 150 -8.69 -0.94 -10.55
N ARG A 151 -8.56 0.02 -9.67
CA ARG A 151 -9.12 1.37 -9.84
C ARG A 151 -8.30 2.18 -10.84
N LYS A 152 -8.99 2.84 -11.78
CA LYS A 152 -8.38 3.71 -12.81
C LYS A 152 -8.47 5.20 -12.48
N ASP A 153 -9.11 5.53 -11.37
CA ASP A 153 -9.49 6.86 -10.93
C ASP A 153 -8.80 7.30 -9.63
N ILE A 154 -7.67 6.67 -9.27
CA ILE A 154 -6.91 7.04 -8.08
C ILE A 154 -6.44 8.50 -8.19
N GLY A 155 -6.75 9.32 -7.16
CA GLY A 155 -6.37 10.72 -7.09
C GLY A 155 -7.11 11.65 -8.05
N PHE A 156 -8.31 11.28 -8.52
CA PHE A 156 -9.11 12.11 -9.41
C PHE A 156 -9.64 13.39 -8.74
N ASP A 157 -9.66 13.39 -7.42
CA ASP A 157 -10.17 14.43 -6.54
C ASP A 157 -9.07 15.28 -5.86
N LEU A 158 -7.79 15.12 -6.28
CA LEU A 158 -6.62 15.79 -5.70
C LEU A 158 -5.92 16.73 -6.67
#